data_bb09e4de5a0b57a170729682dec9af2d
#
_entry.id   bb09e4de5a0b57a170729682dec9af2d
#
_cell.length_a   1.000
_cell.length_b   1.000
_cell.length_c   1.000
_cell.angle_alpha   90.00
_cell.angle_beta   90.00
_cell.angle_gamma   90.00
#
_symmetry.space_group_name_H-M   'P 1'
#
loop_
_entity.id
_entity.type
_entity.pdbx_description
1 polymer ?
#
loop_
_entity_poly.entity_id
_entity_poly.type
_entity_poly.pdbx_seq_one_letter_code
_entity_poly.pdbx_strand_id
1 'polypeptide(L)'
;KRTIALLTTLALATGMVAGCGSSNTAATDTAKTSETVSSEKTEATETVESTEVDDQAAADHVAELIDAIYVQTRNDDTDAQCAEAKEAWDALTDAQKELVSGENADPDYFGRDTGDASKDDPLNEDNIGENELLVVSFGTSFNDSRAEDIGGIEKALEAAYPDWSVRRAFTAQIIINHVQARDDEKIDNVDQALERAVDNGVKNLVVQPTHLMHGAEYDELVETIDNYKDKFETVTVAEPMLGEVGSDATVVNEDKAKVAEAIT
;
A
#
# COMPACT_ATOMS: atom_id res chain seq x y z
N LYS A 1 -37.25 6.67 -7.76
CA LYS A 1 -37.77 5.72 -8.77
C LYS A 1 -37.28 6.14 -10.15
N ARG A 2 -36.19 5.60 -10.63
CA ARG A 2 -35.88 5.46 -12.08
C ARG A 2 -34.91 4.29 -12.21
N THR A 3 -35.45 3.17 -12.64
CA THR A 3 -34.79 1.96 -13.06
C THR A 3 -34.19 2.20 -14.45
N ILE A 4 -32.92 1.93 -14.63
CA ILE A 4 -32.31 1.81 -15.97
C ILE A 4 -31.76 0.41 -16.05
N ALA A 5 -32.39 -0.38 -16.93
CA ALA A 5 -31.93 -1.70 -17.35
C ALA A 5 -30.96 -1.53 -18.52
N LEU A 6 -29.79 -2.10 -18.43
CA LEU A 6 -28.85 -2.20 -19.56
C LEU A 6 -28.83 -3.65 -20.05
N LEU A 7 -29.29 -3.84 -21.28
CA LEU A 7 -29.20 -5.10 -22.02
C LEU A 7 -27.80 -5.20 -22.64
N THR A 8 -27.08 -6.27 -22.33
CA THR A 8 -25.86 -6.68 -23.03
C THR A 8 -26.23 -7.73 -24.08
N THR A 9 -26.04 -7.40 -25.35
CA THR A 9 -26.15 -8.31 -26.49
C THR A 9 -24.80 -8.97 -26.77
N LEU A 10 -24.77 -10.28 -26.64
CA LEU A 10 -23.68 -11.19 -27.01
C LEU A 10 -23.78 -11.50 -28.51
N ALA A 11 -22.75 -11.19 -29.28
CA ALA A 11 -22.65 -11.58 -30.71
C ALA A 11 -21.60 -12.67 -30.88
N LEU A 12 -22.05 -13.89 -31.14
CA LEU A 12 -21.23 -14.99 -31.64
C LEU A 12 -21.02 -14.82 -33.16
N ALA A 13 -19.78 -14.84 -33.60
CA ALA A 13 -19.42 -15.00 -35.03
C ALA A 13 -18.68 -16.31 -35.22
N THR A 14 -19.39 -17.28 -35.80
CA THR A 14 -18.83 -18.52 -36.33
C THR A 14 -18.45 -18.29 -37.80
N GLY A 15 -17.20 -18.53 -38.17
CA GLY A 15 -16.71 -18.50 -39.52
C GLY A 15 -16.10 -19.85 -39.91
N MET A 16 -16.87 -20.68 -40.65
CA MET A 16 -16.36 -21.84 -41.37
C MET A 16 -15.90 -21.40 -42.76
N VAL A 17 -14.71 -21.83 -43.17
CA VAL A 17 -14.34 -21.88 -44.60
C VAL A 17 -13.78 -23.26 -44.91
N ALA A 18 -14.55 -24.00 -45.65
CA ALA A 18 -14.12 -25.20 -46.35
C ALA A 18 -13.69 -24.82 -47.78
N GLY A 19 -12.58 -25.35 -48.23
CA GLY A 19 -12.10 -25.21 -49.60
C GLY A 19 -11.41 -26.49 -50.06
N CYS A 20 -12.17 -27.30 -50.81
CA CYS A 20 -11.66 -28.44 -51.59
C CYS A 20 -11.01 -28.00 -52.90
N GLY A 21 -9.99 -28.69 -53.33
CA GLY A 21 -9.47 -28.61 -54.70
C GLY A 21 -8.52 -29.77 -55.02
N SER A 22 -9.04 -30.72 -55.79
CA SER A 22 -8.39 -31.92 -56.35
C SER A 22 -7.42 -31.63 -57.51
N SER A 23 -6.39 -32.36 -57.74
CA SER A 23 -6.27 -33.57 -58.54
C SER A 23 -4.90 -33.75 -59.21
N ASN A 24 -4.37 -34.96 -59.12
CA ASN A 24 -3.73 -35.82 -60.17
C ASN A 24 -2.36 -35.42 -60.72
N THR A 25 -1.39 -36.27 -60.85
CA THR A 25 -1.23 -37.69 -61.24
C THR A 25 0.23 -38.11 -61.20
N ALA A 26 0.42 -39.40 -60.85
CA ALA A 26 1.32 -40.43 -61.37
C ALA A 26 2.83 -40.43 -61.06
N ALA A 27 3.17 -41.42 -60.25
CA ALA A 27 4.11 -42.54 -60.44
C ALA A 27 5.62 -42.26 -60.75
N THR A 28 6.49 -42.74 -59.98
CA THR A 28 7.19 -44.00 -59.91
C THR A 28 8.33 -44.01 -58.92
N ASP A 29 8.24 -44.96 -58.02
CA ASP A 29 9.25 -45.93 -57.57
C ASP A 29 10.63 -45.50 -57.07
N THR A 30 10.92 -46.10 -56.00
CA THR A 30 12.11 -46.73 -55.43
C THR A 30 12.68 -46.18 -54.14
N ALA A 31 12.35 -46.98 -53.13
CA ALA A 31 13.20 -47.44 -52.02
C ALA A 31 13.87 -46.49 -51.00
N LYS A 32 13.39 -46.75 -49.78
CA LYS A 32 14.18 -47.05 -48.60
C LYS A 32 15.11 -45.98 -48.02
N THR A 33 14.78 -45.44 -46.89
CA THR A 33 15.36 -45.73 -45.59
C THR A 33 14.84 -44.72 -44.58
N SER A 34 14.13 -45.20 -43.57
CA SER A 34 14.26 -44.94 -42.17
C SER A 34 14.94 -43.62 -41.78
N GLU A 35 14.33 -42.73 -41.03
CA GLU A 35 14.22 -42.80 -39.56
C GLU A 35 13.58 -41.55 -39.00
N THR A 36 12.54 -41.73 -38.25
CA THR A 36 12.37 -41.18 -36.89
C THR A 36 13.26 -40.00 -36.52
N VAL A 37 12.83 -38.79 -36.69
CA VAL A 37 13.07 -37.67 -35.80
C VAL A 37 11.96 -36.62 -35.99
N SER A 38 10.88 -36.73 -35.27
CA SER A 38 9.97 -35.59 -35.06
C SER A 38 8.94 -35.96 -33.98
N SER A 39 9.42 -36.07 -32.74
CA SER A 39 8.53 -36.18 -31.59
C SER A 39 9.02 -35.42 -30.36
N GLU A 40 10.29 -34.98 -30.31
CA GLU A 40 10.81 -34.30 -29.12
C GLU A 40 10.69 -32.76 -29.16
N LYS A 41 10.48 -32.17 -30.33
CA LYS A 41 10.46 -30.71 -30.47
C LYS A 41 9.08 -30.10 -30.20
N THR A 42 8.02 -30.88 -30.27
CA THR A 42 6.65 -30.41 -30.04
C THR A 42 6.30 -30.43 -28.54
N GLU A 43 6.73 -31.47 -27.82
CA GLU A 43 6.49 -31.57 -26.37
C GLU A 43 7.28 -30.51 -25.57
N ALA A 44 8.54 -30.25 -25.96
CA ALA A 44 9.33 -29.21 -25.28
C ALA A 44 8.77 -27.80 -25.52
N THR A 45 8.20 -27.51 -26.68
CA THR A 45 7.62 -26.19 -26.97
C THR A 45 6.28 -26.00 -26.28
N GLU A 46 5.42 -27.01 -26.23
CA GLU A 46 4.14 -26.95 -25.48
C GLU A 46 4.34 -26.87 -23.98
N THR A 47 5.35 -27.54 -23.42
CA THR A 47 5.66 -27.50 -21.98
C THR A 47 6.22 -26.15 -21.58
N VAL A 48 7.08 -25.52 -22.39
CA VAL A 48 7.63 -24.17 -22.11
C VAL A 48 6.52 -23.12 -22.22
N GLU A 49 5.66 -23.18 -23.25
CA GLU A 49 4.58 -22.23 -23.45
C GLU A 49 3.52 -22.33 -22.35
N SER A 50 3.21 -23.54 -21.83
CA SER A 50 2.28 -23.72 -20.71
C SER A 50 2.87 -23.23 -19.40
N THR A 51 4.18 -23.41 -19.15
CA THR A 51 4.84 -22.92 -17.92
C THR A 51 4.93 -21.41 -17.91
N GLU A 52 5.25 -20.76 -19.04
CA GLU A 52 5.27 -19.29 -19.15
C GLU A 52 3.89 -18.66 -18.94
N VAL A 53 2.83 -19.29 -19.41
CA VAL A 53 1.43 -18.83 -19.19
C VAL A 53 1.03 -18.99 -17.72
N ASP A 54 1.41 -20.09 -17.07
CA ASP A 54 1.14 -20.34 -15.65
C ASP A 54 1.95 -19.36 -14.76
N ASP A 55 3.19 -19.05 -15.12
CA ASP A 55 4.04 -18.09 -14.40
C ASP A 55 3.48 -16.66 -14.51
N GLN A 56 3.04 -16.24 -15.70
CA GLN A 56 2.41 -14.94 -15.88
C GLN A 56 1.10 -14.84 -15.09
N ALA A 57 0.25 -15.88 -15.12
CA ALA A 57 -1.00 -15.86 -14.37
C ALA A 57 -0.79 -15.77 -12.85
N ALA A 58 0.25 -16.39 -12.32
CA ALA A 58 0.60 -16.26 -10.91
C ALA A 58 1.07 -14.83 -10.55
N ALA A 59 1.88 -14.22 -11.41
CA ALA A 59 2.33 -12.84 -11.24
C ALA A 59 1.18 -11.83 -11.36
N ASP A 60 0.28 -12.02 -12.35
CA ASP A 60 -0.91 -11.17 -12.53
C ASP A 60 -1.83 -11.22 -11.31
N HIS A 61 -2.03 -12.42 -10.73
CA HIS A 61 -2.83 -12.56 -9.52
C HIS A 61 -2.23 -11.77 -8.33
N VAL A 62 -0.92 -11.83 -8.14
CA VAL A 62 -0.25 -11.05 -7.09
C VAL A 62 -0.35 -9.55 -7.36
N ALA A 63 -0.24 -9.12 -8.62
CA ALA A 63 -0.43 -7.73 -8.98
C ALA A 63 -1.84 -7.23 -8.63
N GLU A 64 -2.89 -8.04 -8.90
CA GLU A 64 -4.27 -7.72 -8.50
C GLU A 64 -4.43 -7.58 -6.99
N LEU A 65 -3.79 -8.45 -6.19
CA LEU A 65 -3.83 -8.38 -4.73
C LEU A 65 -3.11 -7.14 -4.19
N ILE A 66 -1.97 -6.78 -4.77
CA ILE A 66 -1.25 -5.55 -4.41
C ILE A 66 -2.09 -4.32 -4.76
N ASP A 67 -2.68 -4.26 -5.95
CA ASP A 67 -3.54 -3.14 -6.36
C ASP A 67 -4.78 -3.02 -5.44
N ALA A 68 -5.30 -4.15 -4.92
CA ALA A 68 -6.43 -4.17 -3.99
C ALA A 68 -6.10 -3.57 -2.61
N ILE A 69 -4.85 -3.65 -2.15
CA ILE A 69 -4.41 -3.01 -0.88
C ILE A 69 -3.86 -1.60 -1.08
N TYR A 70 -3.70 -1.14 -2.32
CA TYR A 70 -3.26 0.21 -2.65
C TYR A 70 -4.45 1.18 -2.65
N VAL A 71 -5.05 1.35 -1.48
CA VAL A 71 -6.28 2.15 -1.28
C VAL A 71 -6.13 3.12 -0.12
N GLN A 72 -6.87 4.23 -0.18
CA GLN A 72 -6.83 5.28 0.84
C GLN A 72 -7.81 5.05 1.99
N THR A 73 -8.66 4.03 1.91
CA THR A 73 -9.67 3.77 2.93
C THR A 73 -9.55 2.34 3.45
N ARG A 74 -9.48 2.21 4.77
CA ARG A 74 -9.52 0.93 5.45
C ARG A 74 -10.96 0.40 5.52
N ASN A 75 -11.12 -0.94 5.44
CA ASN A 75 -12.36 -1.65 5.69
C ASN A 75 -12.09 -2.91 6.53
N ASP A 76 -13.15 -3.65 6.86
CA ASP A 76 -13.05 -4.84 7.72
C ASP A 76 -12.19 -5.97 7.11
N ASP A 77 -12.02 -6.00 5.79
CA ASP A 77 -11.25 -7.02 5.08
C ASP A 77 -9.77 -6.65 4.90
N THR A 78 -9.36 -5.43 5.22
CA THR A 78 -8.02 -4.89 4.93
C THR A 78 -6.90 -5.76 5.54
N ASP A 79 -7.05 -6.22 6.79
CA ASP A 79 -6.05 -7.07 7.43
C ASP A 79 -5.86 -8.40 6.70
N ALA A 80 -6.97 -8.99 6.26
CA ALA A 80 -6.94 -10.25 5.51
C ALA A 80 -6.33 -10.05 4.11
N GLN A 81 -6.68 -8.95 3.43
CA GLN A 81 -6.14 -8.59 2.12
C GLN A 81 -4.63 -8.34 2.16
N CYS A 82 -4.13 -7.66 3.20
CA CYS A 82 -2.69 -7.46 3.40
C CYS A 82 -1.95 -8.79 3.57
N ALA A 83 -2.50 -9.70 4.39
CA ALA A 83 -1.91 -11.01 4.62
C ALA A 83 -1.93 -11.87 3.34
N GLU A 84 -3.05 -11.88 2.59
CA GLU A 84 -3.20 -12.61 1.34
C GLU A 84 -2.22 -12.13 0.27
N ALA A 85 -2.06 -10.81 0.10
CA ALA A 85 -1.12 -10.25 -0.85
C ALA A 85 0.32 -10.68 -0.56
N LYS A 86 0.73 -10.68 0.72
CA LYS A 86 2.07 -11.11 1.12
C LYS A 86 2.27 -12.61 0.96
N GLU A 87 1.29 -13.44 1.36
CA GLU A 87 1.36 -14.89 1.20
C GLU A 87 1.48 -15.28 -0.28
N ALA A 88 0.68 -14.66 -1.14
CA ALA A 88 0.75 -14.89 -2.58
C ALA A 88 2.10 -14.46 -3.18
N TRP A 89 2.64 -13.31 -2.76
CA TRP A 89 3.98 -12.85 -3.17
C TRP A 89 5.08 -13.80 -2.72
N ASP A 90 5.03 -14.29 -1.49
CA ASP A 90 6.04 -15.20 -0.96
C ASP A 90 6.02 -16.59 -1.63
N ALA A 91 4.88 -16.97 -2.20
CA ALA A 91 4.74 -18.20 -2.97
C ALA A 91 5.36 -18.10 -4.38
N LEU A 92 5.60 -16.89 -4.90
CA LEU A 92 6.22 -16.70 -6.21
C LEU A 92 7.71 -17.07 -6.19
N THR A 93 8.18 -17.67 -7.27
CA THR A 93 9.61 -17.79 -7.57
C THR A 93 10.21 -16.42 -7.94
N ASP A 94 11.53 -16.28 -7.85
CA ASP A 94 12.19 -15.02 -8.24
C ASP A 94 11.88 -14.64 -9.70
N ALA A 95 11.78 -15.63 -10.62
CA ALA A 95 11.41 -15.39 -12.01
C ALA A 95 9.96 -14.88 -12.18
N GLN A 96 9.03 -15.37 -11.37
CA GLN A 96 7.64 -14.90 -11.38
C GLN A 96 7.51 -13.49 -10.76
N LYS A 97 8.30 -13.16 -9.75
CA LYS A 97 8.34 -11.81 -9.16
C LYS A 97 8.74 -10.75 -10.18
N GLU A 98 9.68 -11.07 -11.07
CA GLU A 98 10.07 -10.18 -12.17
C GLU A 98 8.96 -9.92 -13.21
N LEU A 99 7.91 -10.74 -13.22
CA LEU A 99 6.75 -10.60 -14.09
C LEU A 99 5.62 -9.79 -13.46
N VAL A 100 5.68 -9.49 -12.16
CA VAL A 100 4.64 -8.73 -11.46
C VAL A 100 4.55 -7.32 -12.03
N SER A 101 3.38 -6.97 -12.56
CA SER A 101 3.12 -5.66 -13.15
C SER A 101 1.63 -5.32 -13.05
N GLY A 102 1.30 -4.29 -12.29
CA GLY A 102 -0.05 -3.78 -12.09
C GLY A 102 -0.12 -2.26 -12.24
N GLU A 103 -1.18 -1.65 -11.77
CA GLU A 103 -1.28 -0.20 -11.69
C GLU A 103 -0.31 0.36 -10.65
N ASN A 104 -0.18 -0.32 -9.50
CA ASN A 104 0.66 0.05 -8.38
C ASN A 104 1.65 -1.07 -8.00
N ALA A 105 1.48 -2.26 -8.57
CA ALA A 105 2.34 -3.42 -8.34
C ALA A 105 3.56 -3.38 -9.27
N ASP A 106 4.72 -3.69 -8.71
CA ASP A 106 5.99 -3.84 -9.44
C ASP A 106 6.83 -4.99 -8.84
N PRO A 107 7.87 -5.49 -9.55
CA PRO A 107 8.72 -6.56 -9.06
C PRO A 107 9.44 -6.28 -7.73
N ASP A 108 9.58 -5.02 -7.36
CA ASP A 108 10.24 -4.58 -6.13
C ASP A 108 9.26 -4.27 -4.99
N TYR A 109 7.95 -4.42 -5.19
CA TYR A 109 6.94 -3.95 -4.23
C TYR A 109 7.20 -4.40 -2.79
N PHE A 110 7.44 -5.71 -2.58
CA PHE A 110 7.78 -6.26 -1.26
C PHE A 110 9.27 -6.59 -1.08
N GLY A 111 10.04 -6.61 -2.16
CA GLY A 111 11.44 -7.02 -2.15
C GLY A 111 12.45 -5.90 -1.95
N ARG A 112 12.01 -4.65 -2.00
CA ARG A 112 12.90 -3.48 -1.87
C ARG A 112 13.49 -3.41 -0.46
N ASP A 113 14.81 -3.31 -0.37
CA ASP A 113 15.49 -3.10 0.90
C ASP A 113 15.15 -1.71 1.45
N THR A 114 14.49 -1.68 2.59
CA THR A 114 14.02 -0.46 3.25
C THR A 114 14.55 -0.35 4.69
N GLY A 115 15.55 -1.15 5.03
CA GLY A 115 16.13 -1.21 6.36
C GLY A 115 15.54 -2.31 7.25
N ASP A 116 15.64 -2.12 8.56
CA ASP A 116 15.32 -3.12 9.58
C ASP A 116 14.04 -2.71 10.34
N ALA A 117 12.92 -3.38 10.02
CA ALA A 117 11.61 -3.12 10.64
C ALA A 117 11.65 -3.29 12.17
N SER A 118 12.50 -4.18 12.71
CA SER A 118 12.60 -4.42 14.16
C SER A 118 13.11 -3.25 14.99
N LYS A 119 13.59 -2.19 14.35
CA LYS A 119 14.04 -0.95 15.00
C LYS A 119 12.94 0.07 15.23
N ASP A 120 11.80 -0.15 14.60
CA ASP A 120 10.64 0.72 14.75
C ASP A 120 9.66 0.16 15.79
N ASP A 121 8.82 1.05 16.32
CA ASP A 121 7.75 0.74 17.24
C ASP A 121 6.48 1.42 16.70
N PRO A 122 5.37 0.70 16.48
CA PRO A 122 4.14 1.28 15.98
C PRO A 122 3.47 2.25 16.97
N LEU A 123 3.93 2.29 18.23
CA LEU A 123 3.41 3.14 19.30
C LEU A 123 1.88 3.10 19.42
N ASN A 124 1.29 1.91 19.37
CA ASN A 124 -0.16 1.67 19.47
C ASN A 124 -0.55 0.85 20.70
N GLU A 125 0.18 0.97 21.79
CA GLU A 125 -0.06 0.28 23.06
C GLU A 125 -1.38 0.70 23.72
N ASP A 126 -1.93 -0.19 24.52
CA ASP A 126 -3.09 0.05 25.36
C ASP A 126 -2.70 0.40 26.80
N ASN A 127 -3.65 0.92 27.59
CA ASN A 127 -3.49 1.25 29.01
C ASN A 127 -2.42 2.33 29.30
N ILE A 128 -2.38 3.35 28.48
CA ILE A 128 -1.38 4.41 28.50
C ILE A 128 -1.63 5.55 29.49
N GLY A 129 -2.75 5.56 30.20
CA GLY A 129 -3.13 6.61 31.14
C GLY A 129 -4.06 7.67 30.56
N GLU A 130 -4.17 8.82 31.26
CA GLU A 130 -5.18 9.86 30.96
C GLU A 130 -4.67 10.94 29.99
N ASN A 131 -3.37 11.03 29.74
CA ASN A 131 -2.75 12.06 28.92
C ASN A 131 -2.04 11.44 27.72
N GLU A 132 -2.45 11.80 26.51
CA GLU A 132 -1.87 11.30 25.27
C GLU A 132 -1.38 12.44 24.39
N LEU A 133 -0.18 12.26 23.82
CA LEU A 133 0.38 13.06 22.76
C LEU A 133 0.42 12.19 21.49
N LEU A 134 -0.54 12.40 20.61
CA LEU A 134 -0.67 11.67 19.33
C LEU A 134 0.14 12.38 18.26
N VAL A 135 1.23 11.73 17.81
CA VAL A 135 2.03 12.20 16.68
C VAL A 135 1.42 11.69 15.38
N VAL A 136 1.00 12.60 14.52
CA VAL A 136 0.35 12.26 13.25
C VAL A 136 1.24 12.63 12.08
N SER A 137 1.65 11.63 11.31
CA SER A 137 2.50 11.76 10.12
C SER A 137 1.78 11.27 8.88
N PHE A 138 2.20 11.73 7.70
CA PHE A 138 1.81 11.08 6.43
C PHE A 138 2.22 9.61 6.45
N GLY A 139 3.40 9.34 6.97
CA GLY A 139 3.99 8.01 7.05
C GLY A 139 5.02 7.75 5.97
N THR A 140 5.74 6.65 6.15
CA THR A 140 6.69 6.13 5.17
C THR A 140 6.77 4.60 5.27
N SER A 141 6.90 3.94 4.13
CA SER A 141 7.15 2.50 4.06
C SER A 141 8.64 2.15 4.22
N PHE A 142 9.54 3.12 4.22
CA PHE A 142 10.97 2.91 4.45
C PHE A 142 11.25 2.74 5.93
N ASN A 143 11.69 1.55 6.33
CA ASN A 143 11.90 1.18 7.73
C ASN A 143 12.92 2.09 8.44
N ASP A 144 14.05 2.38 7.79
CA ASP A 144 15.06 3.27 8.39
C ASP A 144 14.53 4.68 8.59
N SER A 145 13.84 5.28 7.61
CA SER A 145 13.22 6.60 7.76
C SER A 145 12.11 6.60 8.82
N ARG A 146 11.33 5.51 8.91
CA ARG A 146 10.29 5.41 9.93
C ARG A 146 10.88 5.39 11.34
N ALA A 147 11.92 4.59 11.56
CA ALA A 147 12.58 4.45 12.86
C ALA A 147 13.46 5.67 13.25
N GLU A 148 14.15 6.30 12.26
CA GLU A 148 15.12 7.36 12.50
C GLU A 148 14.50 8.75 12.42
N ASP A 149 13.69 9.04 11.38
CA ASP A 149 13.13 10.37 11.18
C ASP A 149 11.84 10.56 11.99
N ILE A 150 10.81 9.71 11.75
CA ILE A 150 9.54 9.80 12.49
C ILE A 150 9.77 9.41 13.94
N GLY A 151 10.39 8.27 14.20
CA GLY A 151 10.74 7.79 15.53
C GLY A 151 11.68 8.74 16.29
N GLY A 152 12.50 9.53 15.58
CA GLY A 152 13.33 10.58 16.17
C GLY A 152 12.49 11.73 16.74
N ILE A 153 11.44 12.15 16.04
CA ILE A 153 10.49 13.16 16.53
C ILE A 153 9.73 12.63 17.76
N GLU A 154 9.22 11.41 17.68
CA GLU A 154 8.46 10.77 18.76
C GLU A 154 9.30 10.64 20.04
N LYS A 155 10.52 10.13 19.96
CA LYS A 155 11.46 10.03 21.08
C LYS A 155 11.83 11.38 21.67
N ALA A 156 11.93 12.44 20.86
CA ALA A 156 12.17 13.79 21.34
C ALA A 156 10.98 14.31 22.14
N LEU A 157 9.75 14.00 21.71
CA LEU A 157 8.53 14.35 22.41
C LEU A 157 8.37 13.57 23.73
N GLU A 158 8.64 12.26 23.73
CA GLU A 158 8.68 11.44 24.94
C GLU A 158 9.65 12.00 25.99
N ALA A 159 10.84 12.39 25.56
CA ALA A 159 11.84 12.98 26.45
C ALA A 159 11.42 14.35 26.98
N ALA A 160 10.70 15.16 26.20
CA ALA A 160 10.24 16.48 26.57
C ALA A 160 8.99 16.44 27.47
N TYR A 161 8.14 15.44 27.33
CA TYR A 161 6.85 15.33 28.01
C TYR A 161 6.68 13.96 28.70
N PRO A 162 7.51 13.63 29.69
CA PRO A 162 7.57 12.29 30.32
C PRO A 162 6.29 11.88 31.07
N ASP A 163 5.37 12.81 31.32
CA ASP A 163 4.07 12.58 31.98
C ASP A 163 2.95 12.30 30.93
N TRP A 164 3.29 12.30 29.65
CA TRP A 164 2.39 12.04 28.54
C TRP A 164 2.80 10.77 27.80
N SER A 165 1.82 9.96 27.40
CA SER A 165 2.10 8.82 26.54
C SER A 165 2.15 9.29 25.08
N VAL A 166 3.26 9.03 24.40
CA VAL A 166 3.41 9.33 22.98
C VAL A 166 2.88 8.18 22.16
N ARG A 167 2.03 8.50 21.19
CA ARG A 167 1.39 7.53 20.28
C ARG A 167 1.58 7.98 18.85
N ARG A 168 1.42 7.03 17.91
CA ARG A 168 1.59 7.27 16.47
C ARG A 168 0.28 7.06 15.72
N ALA A 169 0.04 7.88 14.70
CA ALA A 169 -0.89 7.58 13.62
C ALA A 169 -0.33 8.03 12.27
N PHE A 170 -0.71 7.33 11.21
CA PHE A 170 -0.43 7.75 9.84
C PHE A 170 -1.71 8.17 9.11
N THR A 171 -1.59 9.15 8.20
CA THR A 171 -2.70 9.59 7.35
C THR A 171 -2.81 8.78 6.06
N ALA A 172 -1.69 8.27 5.52
CA ALA A 172 -1.65 7.55 4.25
C ALA A 172 -1.97 6.06 4.43
N GLN A 173 -3.22 5.65 4.18
CA GLN A 173 -3.65 4.26 4.32
C GLN A 173 -2.84 3.30 3.43
N ILE A 174 -2.46 3.72 2.23
CA ILE A 174 -1.62 2.91 1.32
C ILE A 174 -0.28 2.54 1.95
N ILE A 175 0.31 3.44 2.73
CA ILE A 175 1.57 3.19 3.44
C ILE A 175 1.33 2.21 4.59
N ILE A 176 0.27 2.40 5.37
CA ILE A 176 -0.12 1.50 6.44
C ILE A 176 -0.32 0.08 5.91
N ASN A 177 -1.08 -0.08 4.83
CA ASN A 177 -1.33 -1.38 4.21
C ASN A 177 -0.05 -2.04 3.70
N HIS A 178 0.84 -1.26 3.07
CA HIS A 178 2.13 -1.76 2.58
C HIS A 178 3.00 -2.28 3.74
N VAL A 179 3.15 -1.48 4.81
CA VAL A 179 3.94 -1.86 6.00
C VAL A 179 3.34 -3.09 6.66
N GLN A 180 2.02 -3.11 6.84
CA GLN A 180 1.33 -4.26 7.41
C GLN A 180 1.51 -5.52 6.55
N ALA A 181 1.34 -5.43 5.23
CA ALA A 181 1.51 -6.58 4.35
C ALA A 181 2.95 -7.09 4.34
N ARG A 182 3.95 -6.21 4.25
CA ARG A 182 5.36 -6.58 4.14
C ARG A 182 5.97 -7.06 5.45
N ASP A 183 5.70 -6.33 6.56
CA ASP A 183 6.42 -6.50 7.83
C ASP A 183 5.52 -7.06 8.95
N ASP A 184 4.21 -7.26 8.70
CA ASP A 184 3.18 -7.62 9.70
C ASP A 184 3.09 -6.59 10.85
N GLU A 185 3.50 -5.36 10.59
CA GLU A 185 3.48 -4.27 11.56
C GLU A 185 2.21 -3.43 11.40
N LYS A 186 1.43 -3.32 12.47
CA LYS A 186 0.14 -2.62 12.46
C LYS A 186 0.32 -1.20 13.00
N ILE A 187 0.29 -0.24 12.10
CA ILE A 187 0.28 1.18 12.44
C ILE A 187 -1.17 1.67 12.37
N ASP A 188 -1.62 2.39 13.38
CA ASP A 188 -2.96 2.95 13.40
C ASP A 188 -3.08 4.07 12.36
N ASN A 189 -4.21 4.13 11.65
CA ASN A 189 -4.61 5.36 10.99
C ASN A 189 -5.24 6.33 12.01
N VAL A 190 -5.60 7.55 11.59
CA VAL A 190 -6.08 8.59 12.52
C VAL A 190 -7.34 8.15 13.27
N ASP A 191 -8.32 7.54 12.58
CA ASP A 191 -9.55 7.05 13.22
C ASP A 191 -9.24 5.95 14.24
N GLN A 192 -8.42 4.96 13.87
CA GLN A 192 -8.02 3.87 14.78
C GLN A 192 -7.29 4.39 16.02
N ALA A 193 -6.38 5.35 15.85
CA ALA A 193 -5.66 5.97 16.97
C ALA A 193 -6.61 6.73 17.91
N LEU A 194 -7.57 7.49 17.35
CA LEU A 194 -8.57 8.21 18.14
C LEU A 194 -9.55 7.26 18.86
N GLU A 195 -10.00 6.19 18.21
CA GLU A 195 -10.82 5.15 18.83
C GLU A 195 -10.06 4.47 19.97
N ARG A 196 -8.79 4.13 19.75
CA ARG A 196 -7.91 3.55 20.78
C ARG A 196 -7.71 4.51 21.96
N ALA A 197 -7.52 5.81 21.71
CA ALA A 197 -7.43 6.82 22.76
C ALA A 197 -8.71 6.86 23.63
N VAL A 198 -9.87 6.80 23.00
CA VAL A 198 -11.16 6.72 23.71
C VAL A 198 -11.26 5.43 24.54
N ASP A 199 -10.89 4.29 23.98
CA ASP A 199 -10.94 2.99 24.66
C ASP A 199 -9.93 2.90 25.82
N ASN A 200 -8.79 3.56 25.70
CA ASN A 200 -7.81 3.73 26.76
C ASN A 200 -8.24 4.66 27.90
N GLY A 201 -9.33 5.41 27.70
CA GLY A 201 -9.84 6.36 28.69
C GLY A 201 -9.02 7.64 28.77
N VAL A 202 -8.37 8.03 27.67
CA VAL A 202 -7.65 9.30 27.56
C VAL A 202 -8.61 10.45 27.82
N LYS A 203 -8.18 11.41 28.65
CA LYS A 203 -8.93 12.63 28.97
C LYS A 203 -8.36 13.85 28.27
N ASN A 204 -7.04 13.91 28.20
CA ASN A 204 -6.33 15.03 27.61
C ASN A 204 -5.56 14.54 26.39
N LEU A 205 -5.99 15.00 25.21
CA LEU A 205 -5.37 14.67 23.93
C LEU A 205 -4.67 15.90 23.35
N VAL A 206 -3.39 15.75 23.06
CA VAL A 206 -2.62 16.71 22.24
C VAL A 206 -2.24 16.01 20.95
N VAL A 207 -2.61 16.59 19.81
CA VAL A 207 -2.24 16.06 18.48
C VAL A 207 -1.10 16.92 17.94
N GLN A 208 0.03 16.27 17.63
CA GLN A 208 1.19 16.88 17.01
C GLN A 208 1.32 16.38 15.57
N PRO A 209 0.86 17.16 14.57
CA PRO A 209 1.12 16.83 13.17
C PRO A 209 2.60 17.04 12.84
N THR A 210 3.16 16.15 12.02
CA THR A 210 4.48 16.33 11.42
C THR A 210 4.41 16.96 10.03
N HIS A 211 3.21 17.36 9.60
CA HIS A 211 2.99 18.05 8.34
C HIS A 211 3.83 19.33 8.26
N LEU A 212 4.40 19.57 7.09
CA LEU A 212 5.30 20.71 6.90
C LEU A 212 4.55 22.04 6.94
N MET A 213 3.33 22.07 6.39
CA MET A 213 2.54 23.30 6.22
C MET A 213 1.05 23.03 6.39
N HIS A 214 0.29 24.09 6.58
CA HIS A 214 -1.16 24.06 6.57
C HIS A 214 -1.65 23.82 5.13
N GLY A 215 -2.19 22.64 4.87
CA GLY A 215 -2.66 22.18 3.56
C GLY A 215 -3.80 21.18 3.72
N ALA A 216 -4.27 20.59 2.61
CA ALA A 216 -5.44 19.72 2.57
C ALA A 216 -5.38 18.55 3.56
N GLU A 217 -4.23 17.90 3.70
CA GLU A 217 -4.07 16.78 4.66
C GLU A 217 -4.18 17.22 6.11
N TYR A 218 -3.67 18.42 6.44
CA TYR A 218 -3.84 18.98 7.76
C TYR A 218 -5.30 19.37 8.03
N ASP A 219 -6.00 19.92 7.04
CA ASP A 219 -7.41 20.26 7.15
C ASP A 219 -8.27 19.01 7.37
N GLU A 220 -8.01 17.91 6.64
CA GLU A 220 -8.67 16.61 6.81
C GLU A 220 -8.39 16.01 8.20
N LEU A 221 -7.15 16.12 8.68
CA LEU A 221 -6.79 15.70 10.04
C LEU A 221 -7.59 16.47 11.09
N VAL A 222 -7.68 17.80 10.98
CA VAL A 222 -8.44 18.64 11.91
C VAL A 222 -9.94 18.29 11.87
N GLU A 223 -10.51 18.08 10.68
CA GLU A 223 -11.89 17.65 10.53
C GLU A 223 -12.15 16.29 11.19
N THR A 224 -11.23 15.33 11.01
CA THR A 224 -11.33 14.02 11.65
C THR A 224 -11.30 14.15 13.18
N ILE A 225 -10.37 14.92 13.73
CA ILE A 225 -10.25 15.14 15.18
C ILE A 225 -11.52 15.83 15.73
N ASP A 226 -12.10 16.76 14.99
CA ASP A 226 -13.32 17.46 15.39
C ASP A 226 -14.51 16.51 15.61
N ASN A 227 -14.56 15.37 14.92
CA ASN A 227 -15.58 14.35 15.13
C ASN A 227 -15.43 13.60 16.46
N TYR A 228 -14.24 13.63 17.06
CA TYR A 228 -13.92 12.93 18.32
C TYR A 228 -13.79 13.85 19.53
N LYS A 229 -13.70 15.16 19.35
CA LYS A 229 -13.38 16.13 20.42
C LYS A 229 -14.27 16.02 21.66
N ASP A 230 -15.54 15.70 21.50
CA ASP A 230 -16.50 15.55 22.59
C ASP A 230 -16.27 14.26 23.42
N LYS A 231 -15.35 13.39 23.00
CA LYS A 231 -14.98 12.17 23.72
C LYS A 231 -13.90 12.42 24.80
N PHE A 232 -13.21 13.55 24.76
CA PHE A 232 -12.12 13.93 25.63
C PHE A 232 -12.49 15.14 26.51
N GLU A 233 -11.80 15.32 27.63
CA GLU A 233 -11.94 16.52 28.47
C GLU A 233 -11.27 17.74 27.81
N THR A 234 -10.11 17.49 27.19
CA THR A 234 -9.39 18.52 26.41
C THR A 234 -8.80 17.93 25.15
N VAL A 235 -8.90 18.67 24.03
CA VAL A 235 -8.24 18.36 22.75
C VAL A 235 -7.51 19.62 22.27
N THR A 236 -6.25 19.46 21.90
CA THR A 236 -5.44 20.51 21.30
C THR A 236 -4.72 19.96 20.08
N VAL A 237 -4.82 20.64 18.95
CA VAL A 237 -4.07 20.32 17.72
C VAL A 237 -3.00 21.39 17.54
N ALA A 238 -1.74 20.96 17.42
CA ALA A 238 -0.64 21.86 17.14
C ALA A 238 -0.62 22.28 15.67
N GLU A 239 -0.11 23.48 15.41
CA GLU A 239 0.10 23.96 14.05
C GLU A 239 1.23 23.18 13.34
N PRO A 240 1.17 23.05 12.00
CA PRO A 240 2.28 22.51 11.21
C PRO A 240 3.55 23.34 11.36
N MET A 241 4.71 22.74 11.06
CA MET A 241 6.03 23.34 11.29
C MET A 241 6.23 24.72 10.65
N LEU A 242 5.69 24.96 9.44
CA LEU A 242 5.76 26.25 8.75
C LEU A 242 4.50 27.11 8.94
N GLY A 243 3.54 26.64 9.74
CA GLY A 243 2.28 27.33 9.98
C GLY A 243 1.48 27.60 8.69
N GLU A 244 0.73 28.69 8.67
CA GLU A 244 -0.05 29.15 7.54
C GLU A 244 0.85 29.65 6.42
N VAL A 245 0.71 29.10 5.21
CA VAL A 245 1.59 29.43 4.06
C VAL A 245 0.89 30.19 2.94
N GLY A 246 -0.45 30.24 2.96
CA GLY A 246 -1.26 30.83 1.87
C GLY A 246 -1.27 29.95 0.61
N SER A 247 -2.15 30.26 -0.32
CA SER A 247 -2.40 29.47 -1.52
C SER A 247 -1.21 29.38 -2.50
N ASP A 248 -0.29 30.33 -2.42
CA ASP A 248 0.91 30.41 -3.26
C ASP A 248 2.22 30.28 -2.46
N ALA A 249 2.11 29.87 -1.19
CA ALA A 249 3.21 29.71 -0.24
C ALA A 249 4.05 30.97 0.02
N THR A 250 3.51 32.16 -0.25
CA THR A 250 4.25 33.43 -0.10
C THR A 250 4.04 34.09 1.26
N VAL A 251 3.15 33.58 2.10
CA VAL A 251 2.94 34.12 3.46
C VAL A 251 4.23 34.00 4.27
N VAL A 252 4.71 35.12 4.79
CA VAL A 252 5.81 35.18 5.74
C VAL A 252 5.24 35.23 7.15
N ASN A 253 5.63 34.27 7.99
CA ASN A 253 5.19 34.14 9.36
C ASN A 253 6.36 33.87 10.33
N GLU A 254 6.08 33.89 11.62
CA GLU A 254 7.10 33.67 12.64
C GLU A 254 7.61 32.22 12.65
N ASP A 255 6.80 31.24 12.25
CA ASP A 255 7.16 29.83 12.25
C ASP A 255 8.19 29.53 11.17
N LYS A 256 8.01 30.06 9.97
CA LYS A 256 9.05 30.00 8.90
C LYS A 256 10.37 30.64 9.36
N ALA A 257 10.30 31.75 10.09
CA ALA A 257 11.50 32.41 10.61
C ALA A 257 12.21 31.56 11.66
N LYS A 258 11.47 30.93 12.60
CA LYS A 258 12.03 30.03 13.61
C LYS A 258 12.65 28.79 13.00
N VAL A 259 11.99 28.19 11.97
CA VAL A 259 12.55 27.03 11.25
C VAL A 259 13.84 27.43 10.54
N ALA A 260 13.87 28.58 9.84
CA ALA A 260 15.07 29.06 9.18
C ALA A 260 16.22 29.30 10.18
N GLU A 261 15.95 29.82 11.37
CA GLU A 261 16.93 29.99 12.44
C GLU A 261 17.46 28.67 12.99
N ALA A 262 16.57 27.66 13.12
CA ALA A 262 16.93 26.36 13.68
C ALA A 262 17.84 25.52 12.76
N ILE A 263 17.83 25.77 11.44
CA ILE A 263 18.64 25.03 10.45
C ILE A 263 19.89 25.76 9.99
N THR A 264 20.15 26.96 10.46
CA THR A 264 21.35 27.78 10.11
C THR A 264 22.34 27.85 11.26
#